data_f747960d0a8c1ff8d39393023b71c718
#
_entry.id   f747960d0a8c1ff8d39393023b71c718
#
_cell.length_a   1.000
_cell.length_b   1.000
_cell.length_c   1.000
_cell.angle_alpha   90.00
_cell.angle_beta   90.00
_cell.angle_gamma   90.00
#
_symmetry.space_group_name_H-M   'P 1'
#
loop_
_entity.id
_entity.type
_entity.pdbx_description
1 polymer ?
#
loop_
_entity_poly.entity_id
_entity_poly.type
_entity_poly.pdbx_seq_one_letter_code
_entity_poly.pdbx_strand_id
1 'polypeptide(L)'
;KLVPKDVFLKDSFLKSLYEKHTFNAAILLIKSKNIYNWHIDDNRGASLNMMIRGDNSHCLFSNEPLAMVNSFIELEYKPSTYYLLNTQQHHSVINFGEDRLMFSIEFDKDKNSLDYYDLFTTLGS
;
A
#
# COMPACT_ATOMS: atom_id res chain seq x y z
N LYS A 1 -6.36 1.51 -11.91
CA LYS A 1 -5.85 1.51 -13.29
C LYS A 1 -4.39 1.05 -13.30
N LEU A 2 -4.08 0.04 -14.13
CA LEU A 2 -2.73 -0.51 -14.21
C LEU A 2 -1.75 0.48 -14.85
N VAL A 3 -0.53 0.51 -14.32
CA VAL A 3 0.58 1.25 -14.90
C VAL A 3 1.38 0.29 -15.78
N PRO A 4 1.64 0.62 -17.06
CA PRO A 4 2.41 -0.26 -17.95
C PRO A 4 3.81 -0.55 -17.42
N LYS A 5 4.25 -1.78 -17.60
CA LYS A 5 5.58 -2.25 -17.18
C LYS A 5 6.71 -1.41 -17.73
N ASP A 6 6.66 -1.05 -19.01
CA ASP A 6 7.69 -0.23 -19.65
C ASP A 6 7.76 1.18 -19.06
N VAL A 7 6.70 1.65 -18.44
CA VAL A 7 6.67 2.94 -17.75
C VAL A 7 7.34 2.85 -16.39
N PHE A 8 6.90 1.93 -15.52
CA PHE A 8 7.46 1.89 -14.15
C PHE A 8 8.89 1.36 -14.10
N LEU A 9 9.33 0.56 -15.06
CA LEU A 9 10.71 0.08 -15.10
C LEU A 9 11.74 1.16 -15.47
N LYS A 10 11.30 2.36 -15.84
CA LYS A 10 12.19 3.50 -16.00
C LYS A 10 12.73 4.02 -14.68
N ASP A 11 12.04 3.74 -13.58
CA ASP A 11 12.50 4.06 -12.23
C ASP A 11 13.52 3.00 -11.79
N SER A 12 14.74 3.42 -11.44
CA SER A 12 15.81 2.49 -11.08
C SER A 12 15.51 1.66 -9.84
N PHE A 13 14.83 2.24 -8.85
CA PHE A 13 14.40 1.52 -7.65
C PHE A 13 13.39 0.43 -7.99
N LEU A 14 12.36 0.75 -8.77
CA LEU A 14 11.34 -0.21 -9.17
C LEU A 14 11.91 -1.30 -10.08
N LYS A 15 12.83 -0.95 -10.97
CA LYS A 15 13.51 -1.94 -11.80
C LYS A 15 14.28 -2.95 -10.96
N SER A 16 15.06 -2.47 -9.99
CA SER A 16 15.83 -3.33 -9.08
C SER A 16 14.90 -4.23 -8.25
N LEU A 17 13.79 -3.69 -7.75
CA LEU A 17 12.81 -4.46 -7.00
C LEU A 17 12.15 -5.53 -7.87
N TYR A 18 11.78 -5.18 -9.09
CA TYR A 18 11.14 -6.09 -10.04
C TYR A 18 12.03 -7.30 -10.37
N GLU A 19 13.34 -7.09 -10.43
CA GLU A 19 14.31 -8.17 -10.68
C GLU A 19 14.34 -9.19 -9.52
N LYS A 20 14.00 -8.75 -8.30
CA LYS A 20 13.93 -9.63 -7.12
C LYS A 20 12.56 -10.25 -6.94
N HIS A 21 11.50 -9.48 -7.13
CA HIS A 21 10.11 -9.89 -6.97
C HIS A 21 9.26 -9.20 -8.02
N THR A 22 8.72 -9.97 -8.95
CA THR A 22 7.84 -9.41 -9.98
C THR A 22 6.53 -8.90 -9.36
N PHE A 23 5.95 -7.88 -9.99
CA PHE A 23 4.75 -7.22 -9.47
C PHE A 23 3.97 -6.52 -10.57
N ASN A 24 2.74 -6.15 -10.25
CA ASN A 24 1.95 -5.20 -11.02
C ASN A 24 1.91 -3.86 -10.28
N ALA A 25 1.86 -2.77 -11.02
CA ALA A 25 1.71 -1.43 -10.48
C ALA A 25 0.38 -0.83 -10.94
N ALA A 26 -0.26 -0.11 -10.04
CA ALA A 26 -1.56 0.50 -10.33
C ALA A 26 -1.70 1.87 -9.66
N ILE A 27 -2.55 2.70 -10.24
CA ILE A 27 -3.04 3.90 -9.57
C ILE A 27 -4.39 3.55 -8.95
N LEU A 28 -4.47 3.67 -7.64
CA LEU A 28 -5.68 3.40 -6.87
C LEU A 28 -6.40 4.71 -6.57
N LEU A 29 -7.70 4.73 -6.76
CA LEU A 29 -8.54 5.91 -6.52
C LEU A 29 -9.48 5.64 -5.36
N ILE A 30 -9.50 6.56 -4.38
CA ILE A 30 -10.56 6.64 -3.38
C ILE A 30 -11.20 8.02 -3.53
N LYS A 31 -12.46 8.03 -3.92
CA LYS A 31 -13.18 9.28 -4.17
C LYS A 31 -13.35 10.10 -2.90
N SER A 32 -13.56 11.40 -3.07
CA SER A 32 -13.88 12.34 -2.01
C SER A 32 -15.04 11.83 -1.14
N LYS A 33 -14.90 11.94 0.18
CA LYS A 33 -15.93 11.54 1.16
C LYS A 33 -16.28 10.05 1.13
N ASN A 34 -15.29 9.22 0.78
CA ASN A 34 -15.44 7.77 0.79
C ASN A 34 -14.52 7.14 1.84
N ILE A 35 -14.91 5.96 2.28
CA ILE A 35 -14.14 5.15 3.22
C ILE A 35 -13.86 3.78 2.60
N TYR A 36 -12.64 3.29 2.79
CA TYR A 36 -12.28 1.91 2.60
C TYR A 36 -12.20 1.28 3.99
N ASN A 37 -13.24 0.54 4.36
CA ASN A 37 -13.46 0.12 5.74
C ASN A 37 -12.37 -0.82 6.26
N TRP A 38 -12.34 -1.02 7.58
CA TRP A 38 -11.40 -1.92 8.24
C TRP A 38 -11.40 -3.31 7.63
N HIS A 39 -10.23 -3.80 7.24
CA HIS A 39 -10.04 -5.12 6.63
C HIS A 39 -8.59 -5.55 6.71
N ILE A 40 -8.36 -6.82 6.37
CA ILE A 40 -7.04 -7.33 5.96
C ILE A 40 -7.16 -7.78 4.51
N ASP A 41 -6.07 -7.73 3.78
CA ASP A 41 -6.09 -8.14 2.38
C ASP A 41 -6.21 -9.68 2.25
N ASP A 42 -6.99 -10.13 1.27
CA ASP A 42 -7.22 -11.56 1.06
C ASP A 42 -5.97 -12.28 0.54
N ASN A 43 -5.25 -11.67 -0.38
CA ASN A 43 -4.16 -12.32 -1.11
C ASN A 43 -2.79 -11.70 -0.84
N ARG A 44 -2.71 -10.41 -0.61
CA ARG A 44 -1.44 -9.71 -0.48
C ARG A 44 -0.88 -9.80 0.93
N GLY A 45 0.41 -10.18 1.05
CA GLY A 45 1.13 -10.12 2.32
C GLY A 45 1.59 -8.71 2.66
N ALA A 46 1.87 -7.92 1.65
CA ALA A 46 2.32 -6.54 1.79
C ALA A 46 2.03 -5.74 0.53
N SER A 47 2.05 -4.43 0.64
CA SER A 47 2.06 -3.53 -0.52
C SER A 47 3.11 -2.47 -0.36
N LEU A 48 3.56 -1.91 -1.49
CA LEU A 48 4.47 -0.79 -1.53
C LEU A 48 3.75 0.37 -2.18
N ASN A 49 3.58 1.47 -1.45
CA ASN A 49 2.73 2.58 -1.87
C ASN A 49 3.47 3.91 -1.85
N MET A 50 3.09 4.78 -2.77
CA MET A 50 3.51 6.18 -2.77
C MET A 50 2.31 7.07 -3.05
N MET A 51 2.09 8.08 -2.19
CA MET A 51 0.98 9.01 -2.36
C MET A 51 1.24 9.93 -3.55
N ILE A 52 0.27 9.99 -4.48
CA ILE A 52 0.28 10.94 -5.59
C ILE A 52 -0.49 12.19 -5.21
N ARG A 53 -1.70 12.02 -4.68
CA ARG A 53 -2.56 13.11 -4.22
C ARG A 53 -3.48 12.59 -3.12
N GLY A 54 -3.52 13.26 -1.98
CA GLY A 54 -4.31 12.75 -0.85
C GLY A 54 -4.39 13.73 0.30
N ASP A 55 -4.88 14.92 0.03
CA ASP A 55 -5.18 15.94 1.03
C ASP A 55 -6.29 15.45 1.95
N ASN A 56 -6.08 15.53 3.26
CA ASN A 56 -7.08 15.18 4.26
C ASN A 56 -7.63 13.75 4.11
N SER A 57 -6.77 12.83 3.73
CA SER A 57 -7.07 11.38 3.75
C SER A 57 -6.19 10.70 4.79
N HIS A 58 -6.72 9.66 5.43
CA HIS A 58 -6.09 9.03 6.58
C HIS A 58 -6.03 7.52 6.39
N CYS A 59 -4.84 6.95 6.51
CA CYS A 59 -4.61 5.51 6.48
C CYS A 59 -4.30 5.03 7.88
N LEU A 60 -5.15 4.17 8.43
CA LEU A 60 -5.11 3.76 9.83
C LEU A 60 -4.83 2.27 9.94
N PHE A 61 -4.02 1.89 10.93
CA PHE A 61 -3.69 0.50 11.25
C PHE A 61 -4.04 0.20 12.69
N SER A 62 -4.53 -1.00 12.96
CA SER A 62 -4.80 -1.47 14.31
C SER A 62 -4.34 -2.90 14.52
N ASN A 63 -3.86 -3.20 15.72
CA ASN A 63 -3.54 -4.58 16.14
C ASN A 63 -4.76 -5.30 16.74
N GLU A 64 -5.87 -4.59 16.90
CA GLU A 64 -7.07 -5.13 17.53
C GLU A 64 -7.96 -5.84 16.51
N PRO A 65 -8.74 -6.87 16.92
CA PRO A 65 -9.72 -7.49 16.04
C PRO A 65 -10.73 -6.46 15.52
N LEU A 66 -11.24 -6.66 14.31
CA LEU A 66 -12.13 -5.69 13.63
C LEU A 66 -13.30 -5.24 14.49
N ALA A 67 -13.92 -6.17 15.24
CA ALA A 67 -15.08 -5.84 16.08
C ALA A 67 -14.71 -5.06 17.35
N MET A 68 -13.42 -4.92 17.65
CA MET A 68 -12.92 -4.35 18.90
C MET A 68 -11.92 -3.23 18.68
N VAL A 69 -11.88 -2.65 17.49
CA VAL A 69 -10.95 -1.55 17.20
C VAL A 69 -11.38 -0.31 17.98
N ASN A 70 -10.54 0.08 18.94
CA ASN A 70 -10.70 1.32 19.72
C ASN A 70 -9.40 2.10 19.84
N SER A 71 -8.33 1.63 19.19
CA SER A 71 -7.07 2.35 19.05
C SER A 71 -6.46 2.08 17.68
N PHE A 72 -5.67 3.03 17.20
CA PHE A 72 -5.05 2.92 15.88
C PHE A 72 -3.77 3.75 15.80
N ILE A 73 -2.97 3.44 14.78
CA ILE A 73 -1.82 4.25 14.36
C ILE A 73 -2.13 4.78 12.97
N GLU A 74 -1.86 6.04 12.76
CA GLU A 74 -2.01 6.65 11.43
C GLU A 74 -0.69 6.60 10.67
N LEU A 75 -0.73 6.15 9.41
CA LEU A 75 0.38 6.28 8.48
C LEU A 75 0.24 7.60 7.73
N GLU A 76 1.15 8.54 7.98
CA GLU A 76 1.20 9.81 7.28
C GLU A 76 2.15 9.70 6.09
N TYR A 77 1.59 9.80 4.88
CA TYR A 77 2.38 9.72 3.65
C TYR A 77 3.08 11.05 3.37
N LYS A 78 4.40 10.99 3.29
CA LYS A 78 5.20 12.12 2.81
C LYS A 78 5.28 12.08 1.27
N PRO A 79 5.32 13.23 0.58
CA PRO A 79 5.44 13.26 -0.88
C PRO A 79 6.69 12.51 -1.36
N SER A 80 6.57 11.88 -2.54
CA SER A 80 7.68 11.20 -3.25
C SER A 80 8.40 10.14 -2.40
N THR A 81 7.71 9.52 -1.47
CA THR A 81 8.27 8.53 -0.55
C THR A 81 7.49 7.22 -0.67
N TYR A 82 8.21 6.12 -0.83
CA TYR A 82 7.62 4.78 -0.80
C TYR A 82 7.45 4.30 0.63
N TYR A 83 6.32 3.66 0.90
CA TYR A 83 6.02 3.04 2.19
C TYR A 83 5.67 1.57 1.98
N LEU A 84 6.31 0.71 2.76
CA LEU A 84 5.99 -0.71 2.80
C LEU A 84 4.94 -0.96 3.88
N LEU A 85 3.79 -1.51 3.48
CA LEU A 85 2.65 -1.75 4.36
C LEU A 85 2.45 -3.24 4.60
N ASN A 86 2.22 -3.60 5.86
CA ASN A 86 1.78 -4.94 6.21
C ASN A 86 0.26 -5.03 6.01
N THR A 87 -0.16 -5.53 4.85
CA THR A 87 -1.58 -5.61 4.49
C THR A 87 -2.33 -6.73 5.23
N GLN A 88 -1.61 -7.55 5.99
CA GLN A 88 -2.19 -8.54 6.89
C GLN A 88 -2.52 -7.98 8.27
N GLN A 89 -2.17 -6.74 8.54
CA GLN A 89 -2.62 -5.99 9.69
C GLN A 89 -3.93 -5.27 9.35
N HIS A 90 -4.88 -5.22 10.28
CA HIS A 90 -6.14 -4.52 10.06
C HIS A 90 -5.89 -3.07 9.71
N HIS A 91 -6.48 -2.60 8.63
CA HIS A 91 -6.28 -1.24 8.15
C HIS A 91 -7.53 -0.67 7.50
N SER A 92 -7.59 0.65 7.44
CA SER A 92 -8.71 1.41 6.90
C SER A 92 -8.18 2.70 6.27
N VAL A 93 -8.89 3.20 5.26
CA VAL A 93 -8.62 4.52 4.68
C VAL A 93 -9.90 5.34 4.73
N ILE A 94 -9.80 6.55 5.29
CA ILE A 94 -10.91 7.50 5.36
C ILE A 94 -10.49 8.73 4.59
N ASN A 95 -11.25 9.08 3.56
CA ASN A 95 -10.95 10.25 2.73
C ASN A 95 -11.97 11.37 2.99
N PHE A 96 -11.54 12.39 3.71
CA PHE A 96 -12.34 13.61 3.95
C PHE A 96 -12.12 14.69 2.91
N GLY A 97 -11.10 14.56 2.08
CA GLY A 97 -10.69 15.57 1.11
C GLY A 97 -11.16 15.29 -0.30
N GLU A 98 -10.39 15.77 -1.28
CA GLU A 98 -10.58 15.50 -2.69
C GLU A 98 -10.27 14.04 -3.04
N ASP A 99 -10.49 13.66 -4.29
CA ASP A 99 -10.16 12.30 -4.75
C ASP A 99 -8.70 11.95 -4.44
N ARG A 100 -8.49 10.81 -3.81
CA ARG A 100 -7.18 10.32 -3.37
C ARG A 100 -6.60 9.39 -4.44
N LEU A 101 -5.38 9.67 -4.87
CA LEU A 101 -4.66 8.85 -5.83
C LEU A 101 -3.39 8.29 -5.19
N MET A 102 -3.22 6.98 -5.28
CA MET A 102 -2.10 6.24 -4.70
C MET A 102 -1.45 5.38 -5.77
N PHE A 103 -0.14 5.51 -5.93
CA PHE A 103 0.64 4.53 -6.70
C PHE A 103 0.88 3.33 -5.80
N SER A 104 0.46 2.14 -6.24
CA SER A 104 0.53 0.93 -5.43
C SER A 104 1.12 -0.23 -6.21
N ILE A 105 2.01 -0.96 -5.56
CA ILE A 105 2.65 -2.16 -6.07
C ILE A 105 1.97 -3.38 -5.45
N GLU A 106 1.49 -4.28 -6.29
CA GLU A 106 0.96 -5.57 -5.89
C GLU A 106 1.89 -6.67 -6.38
N PHE A 107 2.54 -7.39 -5.45
CA PHE A 107 3.48 -8.46 -5.80
C PHE A 107 2.73 -9.68 -6.35
N ASP A 108 3.36 -10.37 -7.32
CA ASP A 108 2.77 -11.56 -7.93
C ASP A 108 2.65 -12.72 -6.94
N LYS A 109 3.60 -12.82 -5.99
CA LYS A 109 3.52 -13.80 -4.91
C LYS A 109 2.51 -13.34 -3.86
N ASP A 110 1.67 -14.28 -3.41
CA ASP A 110 0.66 -13.99 -2.40
C ASP A 110 1.23 -14.00 -0.97
N LYS A 111 0.36 -13.76 0.02
CA LYS A 111 0.72 -13.69 1.44
C LYS A 111 1.39 -14.94 2.00
N ASN A 112 1.18 -16.11 1.37
CA ASN A 112 1.77 -17.37 1.82
C ASN A 112 3.20 -17.54 1.32
N SER A 113 3.60 -16.81 0.29
CA SER A 113 4.91 -16.90 -0.35
C SER A 113 5.79 -15.67 -0.16
N LEU A 114 5.18 -14.53 0.12
CA LEU A 114 5.91 -13.27 0.31
C LEU A 114 5.12 -12.38 1.28
N ASP A 115 5.69 -12.13 2.45
CA ASP A 115 5.06 -11.31 3.47
C ASP A 115 5.82 -10.01 3.70
N TYR A 116 5.30 -9.18 4.60
CA TYR A 116 5.88 -7.89 4.96
C TYR A 116 7.34 -8.05 5.44
N TYR A 117 7.62 -9.05 6.25
CA TYR A 117 8.95 -9.23 6.85
C TYR A 117 9.99 -9.64 5.83
N ASP A 118 9.61 -10.47 4.86
CA ASP A 118 10.47 -10.85 3.73
C ASP A 118 10.88 -9.61 2.93
N LEU A 119 9.92 -8.75 2.62
CA LEU A 119 10.15 -7.52 1.87
C LEU A 119 10.92 -6.49 2.67
N PHE A 120 10.63 -6.36 3.95
CA PHE A 120 11.36 -5.47 4.85
C PHE A 120 12.85 -5.81 4.84
N THR A 121 13.19 -7.10 4.94
CA THR A 121 14.58 -7.57 4.87
C THR A 121 15.21 -7.27 3.53
N THR A 122 14.50 -7.53 2.43
CA THR A 122 14.98 -7.27 1.07
C THR A 122 15.27 -5.78 0.85
N LEU A 123 14.36 -4.90 1.27
CA LEU A 123 14.48 -3.46 1.06
C LEU A 123 15.44 -2.79 2.03
N GLY A 124 15.64 -3.37 3.20
CA GLY A 124 16.54 -2.84 4.22
C GLY A 124 18.02 -3.18 4.01
N SER A 125 18.32 -4.01 3.03
CA SER A 125 19.70 -4.46 2.78
C SER A 125 20.43 -3.66 1.69
#